data_287df5e0cf3b4c83d61512ce8931dd52
#
_entry.id   287df5e0cf3b4c83d61512ce8931dd52
#
_cell.length_a   1.000
_cell.length_b   1.000
_cell.length_c   1.000
_cell.angle_alpha   90.00
_cell.angle_beta   90.00
_cell.angle_gamma   90.00
#
_symmetry.space_group_name_H-M   'P 1'
#
loop_
_entity.id
_entity.type
_entity.pdbx_description
1 polymer ?
#
loop_
_entity_poly.entity_id
_entity_poly.type
_entity_poly.pdbx_seq_one_letter_code
_entity_poly.pdbx_strand_id
1 'polypeptide(L)'
;MAEMFDLGRIRAQAKGDFTEAWMSTAKLLPVDTKVSLQGRGKPHLLRELIQKSREILLRLGFDEVENLTILPDSDVSKQYGPEARVILDRVYYLAELPRPEIGLSNKKIIEAKKIVGELDVKALRTILRAYKKGEIEADNLVEELINALDITDRQATELLSRVFPELEKMRPLPSNKTLRSHMTGTWFHTLAAIQDKAKFPVALFSVGPRYRNEQREDAHHLRIHHSASIVIMDANISLSAGREITEEILRQYGFSDIKIETKMATSKYYAPGQEQEVFINHKGKWLEVADIGMYSPVSLANFGIKYPVFNAGLGIERLAMILYGIDDVR
;
A
#
# COMPACT_ATOMS: atom_id res chain seq x y z
N MET A 1 37.52 -9.73 7.37
CA MET A 1 36.87 -10.44 6.27
C MET A 1 37.29 -9.75 4.99
N ALA A 2 37.81 -10.48 3.98
CA ALA A 2 38.10 -9.89 2.69
C ALA A 2 36.76 -9.50 2.02
N GLU A 3 36.73 -8.35 1.39
CA GLU A 3 35.57 -7.98 0.57
C GLU A 3 35.41 -9.00 -0.57
N MET A 4 34.23 -9.62 -0.66
CA MET A 4 33.96 -10.61 -1.71
C MET A 4 33.85 -9.98 -3.10
N PHE A 5 33.43 -8.71 -3.18
CA PHE A 5 33.26 -7.98 -4.42
C PHE A 5 34.03 -6.66 -4.41
N ASP A 6 34.73 -6.37 -5.49
CA ASP A 6 35.24 -5.02 -5.77
C ASP A 6 34.10 -4.13 -6.28
N LEU A 7 33.45 -3.45 -5.34
CA LEU A 7 32.29 -2.60 -5.63
C LEU A 7 32.62 -1.43 -6.57
N GLY A 8 33.84 -0.87 -6.47
CA GLY A 8 34.29 0.23 -7.33
C GLY A 8 34.40 -0.20 -8.78
N ARG A 9 35.04 -1.32 -9.02
CA ARG A 9 35.22 -1.92 -10.35
C ARG A 9 33.89 -2.32 -10.98
N ILE A 10 33.03 -3.03 -10.22
CA ILE A 10 31.72 -3.48 -10.72
C ILE A 10 30.84 -2.28 -11.12
N ARG A 11 30.78 -1.24 -10.28
CA ARG A 11 30.03 -0.01 -10.59
C ARG A 11 30.56 0.71 -11.83
N ALA A 12 31.87 0.77 -12.00
CA ALA A 12 32.47 1.40 -13.18
C ALA A 12 32.14 0.62 -14.47
N GLN A 13 32.22 -0.71 -14.43
CA GLN A 13 31.83 -1.57 -15.53
C GLN A 13 30.34 -1.39 -15.88
N ALA A 14 29.44 -1.43 -14.88
CA ALA A 14 28.00 -1.28 -15.10
C ALA A 14 27.58 0.09 -15.65
N LYS A 15 28.34 1.15 -15.33
CA LYS A 15 28.14 2.49 -15.95
C LYS A 15 28.52 2.50 -17.44
N GLY A 16 29.50 1.72 -17.84
CA GLY A 16 29.94 1.63 -19.23
C GLY A 16 29.01 0.76 -20.07
N ASP A 17 28.77 -0.47 -19.60
CA ASP A 17 27.82 -1.43 -20.21
C ASP A 17 27.23 -2.29 -19.09
N PHE A 18 25.97 -2.03 -18.75
CA PHE A 18 25.29 -2.74 -17.69
C PHE A 18 25.09 -4.22 -18.02
N THR A 19 24.70 -4.54 -19.25
CA THR A 19 24.42 -5.92 -19.66
C THR A 19 25.67 -6.78 -19.65
N GLU A 20 26.79 -6.27 -20.17
CA GLU A 20 28.08 -6.95 -20.12
C GLU A 20 28.57 -7.13 -18.68
N ALA A 21 28.47 -6.09 -17.84
CA ALA A 21 28.83 -6.17 -16.43
C ALA A 21 27.96 -7.21 -15.69
N TRP A 22 26.65 -7.21 -15.94
CA TRP A 22 25.72 -8.18 -15.35
C TRP A 22 26.10 -9.62 -15.71
N MET A 23 26.33 -9.90 -16.99
CA MET A 23 26.73 -11.24 -17.44
C MET A 23 28.12 -11.66 -16.90
N SER A 24 29.12 -10.78 -17.00
CA SER A 24 30.50 -11.10 -16.62
C SER A 24 30.72 -11.24 -15.12
N THR A 25 29.92 -10.56 -14.30
CA THR A 25 30.00 -10.62 -12.82
C THR A 25 29.29 -11.83 -12.22
N ALA A 26 28.43 -12.52 -12.95
CA ALA A 26 27.77 -13.75 -12.48
C ALA A 26 28.75 -14.81 -11.97
N LYS A 27 29.93 -14.90 -12.61
CA LYS A 27 31.03 -15.81 -12.19
C LYS A 27 31.67 -15.51 -10.83
N LEU A 28 31.37 -14.33 -10.24
CA LEU A 28 31.84 -13.97 -8.90
C LEU A 28 30.97 -14.58 -7.81
N LEU A 29 29.80 -15.12 -8.16
CA LEU A 29 28.92 -15.78 -7.21
C LEU A 29 29.46 -17.16 -6.87
N PRO A 30 29.42 -17.58 -5.59
CA PRO A 30 29.82 -18.91 -5.20
C PRO A 30 28.87 -19.96 -5.84
N VAL A 31 29.45 -21.05 -6.31
CA VAL A 31 28.74 -22.20 -6.86
C VAL A 31 28.85 -23.36 -5.88
N ASP A 32 27.76 -24.08 -5.68
CA ASP A 32 27.69 -25.30 -4.86
C ASP A 32 28.13 -25.17 -3.39
N THR A 33 28.03 -23.97 -2.84
CA THR A 33 28.30 -23.73 -1.41
C THR A 33 27.05 -23.94 -0.55
N LYS A 34 27.22 -24.56 0.62
CA LYS A 34 26.14 -24.74 1.59
C LYS A 34 26.20 -23.65 2.64
N VAL A 35 25.06 -22.98 2.86
CA VAL A 35 24.86 -22.05 3.96
C VAL A 35 24.02 -22.73 5.03
N SER A 36 24.50 -22.76 6.27
CA SER A 36 23.76 -23.23 7.43
C SER A 36 23.27 -22.04 8.25
N LEU A 37 21.95 -21.90 8.39
CA LEU A 37 21.37 -20.91 9.30
C LEU A 37 21.43 -21.46 10.72
N GLN A 38 22.05 -20.68 11.61
CA GLN A 38 22.18 -21.07 13.01
C GLN A 38 21.22 -20.26 13.88
N GLY A 39 20.49 -20.96 14.74
CA GLY A 39 19.60 -20.38 15.72
C GLY A 39 18.21 -20.03 15.16
N ARG A 40 17.34 -19.58 16.06
CA ARG A 40 15.97 -19.14 15.74
C ARG A 40 15.99 -17.64 15.44
N GLY A 41 15.33 -17.24 14.36
CA GLY A 41 15.09 -15.83 14.04
C GLY A 41 14.21 -15.16 15.10
N LYS A 42 14.32 -13.83 15.20
CA LYS A 42 13.47 -13.01 16.08
C LYS A 42 12.42 -12.29 15.24
N PRO A 43 11.15 -12.26 15.66
CA PRO A 43 10.14 -11.46 14.99
C PRO A 43 10.39 -9.96 15.27
N HIS A 44 9.85 -9.11 14.40
CA HIS A 44 9.83 -7.67 14.63
C HIS A 44 8.69 -7.33 15.60
N LEU A 45 8.94 -6.49 16.61
CA LEU A 45 7.96 -6.14 17.66
C LEU A 45 6.61 -5.67 17.12
N LEU A 46 6.62 -4.84 16.07
CA LEU A 46 5.40 -4.38 15.43
C LEU A 46 4.60 -5.56 14.83
N ARG A 47 5.27 -6.57 14.28
CA ARG A 47 4.59 -7.76 13.72
C ARG A 47 3.99 -8.63 14.80
N GLU A 48 4.64 -8.76 15.95
CA GLU A 48 4.06 -9.43 17.12
C GLU A 48 2.80 -8.72 17.60
N LEU A 49 2.83 -7.38 17.67
CA LEU A 49 1.66 -6.62 18.08
C LEU A 49 0.52 -6.68 17.05
N ILE A 50 0.82 -6.65 15.76
CA ILE A 50 -0.17 -6.88 14.71
C ILE A 50 -0.83 -8.26 14.88
N GLN A 51 -0.05 -9.31 15.12
CA GLN A 51 -0.58 -10.64 15.34
C GLN A 51 -1.44 -10.71 16.61
N LYS A 52 -0.99 -10.10 17.72
CA LYS A 52 -1.76 -9.98 18.96
C LYS A 52 -3.08 -9.24 18.71
N SER A 53 -3.07 -8.17 17.93
CA SER A 53 -4.27 -7.41 17.56
C SER A 53 -5.30 -8.28 16.83
N ARG A 54 -4.85 -9.06 15.85
CA ARG A 54 -5.70 -10.00 15.11
C ARG A 54 -6.32 -11.04 16.03
N GLU A 55 -5.53 -11.63 16.92
CA GLU A 55 -6.00 -12.64 17.88
C GLU A 55 -7.03 -12.09 18.86
N ILE A 56 -6.85 -10.86 19.34
CA ILE A 56 -7.82 -10.18 20.20
C ILE A 56 -9.14 -10.00 19.45
N LEU A 57 -9.12 -9.45 18.26
CA LEU A 57 -10.31 -9.13 17.48
C LEU A 57 -11.07 -10.38 17.04
N LEU A 58 -10.37 -11.45 16.62
CA LEU A 58 -10.98 -12.74 16.33
C LEU A 58 -11.68 -13.36 17.55
N ARG A 59 -11.05 -13.30 18.75
CA ARG A 59 -11.68 -13.79 19.99
C ARG A 59 -12.91 -13.00 20.38
N LEU A 60 -12.98 -11.72 20.05
CA LEU A 60 -14.13 -10.87 20.31
C LEU A 60 -15.25 -11.04 19.27
N GLY A 61 -15.08 -11.91 18.28
CA GLY A 61 -16.10 -12.26 17.31
C GLY A 61 -16.12 -11.38 16.05
N PHE A 62 -15.05 -10.65 15.77
CA PHE A 62 -14.91 -9.92 14.50
C PHE A 62 -14.34 -10.82 13.41
N ASP A 63 -14.90 -10.73 12.21
CA ASP A 63 -14.35 -11.37 11.03
C ASP A 63 -13.25 -10.51 10.39
N GLU A 64 -12.16 -11.15 9.94
CA GLU A 64 -11.03 -10.46 9.32
C GLU A 64 -11.28 -10.20 7.83
N VAL A 65 -11.00 -8.98 7.39
CA VAL A 65 -11.12 -8.56 5.99
C VAL A 65 -9.87 -7.81 5.56
N GLU A 66 -9.40 -8.08 4.34
CA GLU A 66 -8.38 -7.25 3.69
C GLU A 66 -9.05 -6.15 2.86
N ASN A 67 -8.90 -4.91 3.30
CA ASN A 67 -9.46 -3.74 2.63
C ASN A 67 -8.54 -3.19 1.54
N LEU A 68 -9.11 -2.46 0.58
CA LEU A 68 -8.38 -1.84 -0.51
C LEU A 68 -7.26 -0.91 0.00
N THR A 69 -6.10 -0.99 -0.63
CA THR A 69 -4.95 -0.11 -0.34
C THR A 69 -4.91 1.07 -1.31
N ILE A 70 -5.38 0.87 -2.54
CA ILE A 70 -5.44 1.88 -3.59
C ILE A 70 -6.91 2.24 -3.81
N LEU A 71 -7.20 3.54 -3.76
CA LEU A 71 -8.55 4.10 -3.85
C LEU A 71 -8.57 5.27 -4.84
N PRO A 72 -9.68 5.52 -5.53
CA PRO A 72 -9.84 6.75 -6.30
C PRO A 72 -9.96 7.95 -5.33
N ASP A 73 -9.39 9.08 -5.71
CA ASP A 73 -9.45 10.32 -4.92
C ASP A 73 -10.89 10.84 -4.74
N SER A 74 -11.79 10.48 -5.65
CA SER A 74 -13.22 10.78 -5.53
C SER A 74 -13.87 10.20 -4.27
N ASP A 75 -13.31 9.13 -3.70
CA ASP A 75 -13.82 8.56 -2.46
C ASP A 75 -13.60 9.49 -1.27
N VAL A 76 -12.53 10.26 -1.26
CA VAL A 76 -12.29 11.30 -0.26
C VAL A 76 -13.38 12.39 -0.36
N SER A 77 -13.75 12.77 -1.60
CA SER A 77 -14.84 13.73 -1.81
C SER A 77 -16.20 13.23 -1.31
N LYS A 78 -16.50 11.93 -1.50
CA LYS A 78 -17.71 11.31 -0.97
C LYS A 78 -17.77 11.28 0.56
N GLN A 79 -16.61 11.21 1.22
CA GLN A 79 -16.50 11.15 2.68
C GLN A 79 -16.47 12.53 3.33
N TYR A 80 -15.76 13.50 2.73
CA TYR A 80 -15.45 14.79 3.33
C TYR A 80 -16.16 15.98 2.68
N GLY A 81 -16.82 15.78 1.52
CA GLY A 81 -17.48 16.86 0.80
C GLY A 81 -16.51 18.01 0.47
N PRO A 82 -16.86 19.28 0.79
CA PRO A 82 -16.03 20.43 0.48
C PRO A 82 -14.62 20.43 1.11
N GLU A 83 -14.43 19.72 2.22
CA GLU A 83 -13.13 19.62 2.91
C GLU A 83 -12.17 18.61 2.24
N ALA A 84 -12.64 17.86 1.26
CA ALA A 84 -11.85 16.81 0.61
C ALA A 84 -10.49 17.31 0.09
N ARG A 85 -10.41 18.53 -0.44
CA ARG A 85 -9.15 19.09 -0.97
C ARG A 85 -8.07 19.24 0.10
N VAL A 86 -8.44 19.60 1.32
CA VAL A 86 -7.50 19.71 2.45
C VAL A 86 -7.03 18.32 2.89
N ILE A 87 -7.92 17.33 2.83
CA ILE A 87 -7.57 15.94 3.17
C ILE A 87 -6.67 15.33 2.09
N LEU A 88 -6.92 15.65 0.82
CA LEU A 88 -6.13 15.17 -0.32
C LEU A 88 -4.68 15.69 -0.32
N ASP A 89 -4.39 16.80 0.36
CA ASP A 89 -3.01 17.27 0.59
C ASP A 89 -2.14 16.25 1.36
N ARG A 90 -2.78 15.40 2.17
CA ARG A 90 -2.11 14.40 3.01
C ARG A 90 -2.02 13.01 2.37
N VAL A 91 -2.49 12.82 1.15
CA VAL A 91 -2.47 11.52 0.48
C VAL A 91 -1.31 11.42 -0.51
N TYR A 92 -0.84 10.19 -0.72
CA TYR A 92 0.04 9.89 -1.83
C TYR A 92 -0.78 9.59 -3.07
N TYR A 93 -0.60 10.37 -4.12
CA TYR A 93 -1.09 10.06 -5.45
C TYR A 93 -0.16 9.07 -6.15
N LEU A 94 -0.73 8.13 -6.87
CA LEU A 94 0.01 7.22 -7.73
C LEU A 94 0.18 7.85 -9.11
N ALA A 95 1.36 7.68 -9.67
CA ALA A 95 1.63 8.02 -11.05
C ALA A 95 1.65 6.75 -11.90
N GLU A 96 1.18 6.86 -13.13
CA GLU A 96 1.25 5.80 -14.14
C GLU A 96 2.31 6.17 -15.18
N LEU A 97 3.04 5.17 -15.67
CA LEU A 97 3.98 5.33 -16.75
C LEU A 97 3.30 4.83 -18.03
N PRO A 98 2.69 5.73 -18.83
CA PRO A 98 1.91 5.31 -19.98
C PRO A 98 2.81 4.68 -21.04
N ARG A 99 2.36 3.56 -21.57
CA ARG A 99 3.09 2.86 -22.64
C ARG A 99 3.11 3.73 -23.89
N PRO A 100 4.29 3.96 -24.51
CA PRO A 100 4.42 4.85 -25.64
C PRO A 100 3.85 4.23 -26.93
N GLU A 101 3.48 5.07 -27.88
CA GLU A 101 3.24 4.67 -29.24
C GLU A 101 4.58 4.54 -29.95
N ILE A 102 4.97 3.31 -30.30
CA ILE A 102 6.25 3.03 -30.94
C ILE A 102 6.03 2.78 -32.43
N GLY A 103 6.27 3.80 -33.22
CA GLY A 103 6.22 3.68 -34.68
C GLY A 103 7.51 3.05 -35.23
N LEU A 104 7.37 2.15 -36.20
CA LEU A 104 8.50 1.58 -36.95
C LEU A 104 8.74 2.37 -38.24
N SER A 105 9.56 3.41 -38.15
CA SER A 105 10.06 4.12 -39.34
C SER A 105 11.13 3.29 -40.08
N ASN A 106 11.37 3.60 -41.37
CA ASN A 106 12.42 2.94 -42.13
C ASN A 106 13.81 3.08 -41.47
N LYS A 107 14.08 4.21 -40.81
CA LYS A 107 15.32 4.41 -40.04
C LYS A 107 15.43 3.41 -38.88
N LYS A 108 14.38 3.24 -38.12
CA LYS A 108 14.35 2.28 -36.99
C LYS A 108 14.50 0.83 -37.48
N ILE A 109 13.86 0.48 -38.59
CA ILE A 109 14.00 -0.85 -39.19
C ILE A 109 15.44 -1.11 -39.59
N ILE A 110 16.12 -0.12 -40.18
CA ILE A 110 17.54 -0.25 -40.56
C ILE A 110 18.42 -0.42 -39.31
N GLU A 111 18.21 0.39 -38.27
CA GLU A 111 18.96 0.26 -37.02
C GLU A 111 18.70 -1.08 -36.33
N ALA A 112 17.44 -1.53 -36.28
CA ALA A 112 17.09 -2.83 -35.72
C ALA A 112 17.82 -3.98 -36.49
N LYS A 113 17.85 -3.95 -37.82
CA LYS A 113 18.57 -4.94 -38.62
C LYS A 113 20.07 -4.96 -38.35
N LYS A 114 20.69 -3.84 -37.99
CA LYS A 114 22.11 -3.83 -37.60
C LYS A 114 22.38 -4.60 -36.31
N ILE A 115 21.38 -4.66 -35.41
CA ILE A 115 21.50 -5.35 -34.13
C ILE A 115 21.20 -6.84 -34.26
N VAL A 116 20.10 -7.17 -34.96
CA VAL A 116 19.58 -8.55 -34.99
C VAL A 116 19.93 -9.31 -36.30
N GLY A 117 20.42 -8.63 -37.34
CA GLY A 117 20.66 -9.22 -38.66
C GLY A 117 19.35 -9.34 -39.45
N GLU A 118 18.81 -10.54 -39.57
CA GLU A 118 17.49 -10.74 -40.16
C GLU A 118 16.40 -10.32 -39.21
N LEU A 119 15.45 -9.51 -39.70
CA LEU A 119 14.38 -8.95 -38.87
C LEU A 119 13.01 -9.22 -39.49
N ASP A 120 12.16 -9.96 -38.78
CA ASP A 120 10.74 -9.99 -39.10
C ASP A 120 10.05 -8.70 -38.61
N VAL A 121 9.93 -7.74 -39.52
CA VAL A 121 9.32 -6.44 -39.26
C VAL A 121 7.84 -6.58 -38.89
N LYS A 122 7.15 -7.62 -39.38
CA LYS A 122 5.74 -7.85 -39.10
C LYS A 122 5.56 -8.37 -37.66
N ALA A 123 6.39 -9.33 -37.27
CA ALA A 123 6.41 -9.83 -35.88
C ALA A 123 6.73 -8.71 -34.89
N LEU A 124 7.80 -7.94 -35.11
CA LEU A 124 8.16 -6.80 -34.27
C LEU A 124 7.03 -5.79 -34.13
N ARG A 125 6.35 -5.44 -35.23
CA ARG A 125 5.22 -4.53 -35.22
C ARG A 125 4.05 -5.07 -34.39
N THR A 126 3.81 -6.36 -34.47
CA THR A 126 2.74 -7.03 -33.71
C THR A 126 3.00 -6.96 -32.22
N ILE A 127 4.24 -7.26 -31.78
CA ILE A 127 4.65 -7.18 -30.37
C ILE A 127 4.50 -5.75 -29.83
N LEU A 128 5.04 -4.75 -30.55
CA LEU A 128 4.96 -3.36 -30.10
C LEU A 128 3.53 -2.86 -29.97
N ARG A 129 2.62 -3.30 -30.84
CA ARG A 129 1.18 -3.01 -30.75
C ARG A 129 0.52 -3.72 -29.57
N ALA A 130 0.82 -5.00 -29.38
CA ALA A 130 0.31 -5.79 -28.26
C ALA A 130 0.78 -5.21 -26.92
N TYR A 131 2.05 -4.81 -26.83
CA TYR A 131 2.60 -4.10 -25.68
C TYR A 131 1.84 -2.78 -25.41
N LYS A 132 1.64 -1.94 -26.44
CA LYS A 132 0.91 -0.67 -26.32
C LYS A 132 -0.52 -0.89 -25.79
N LYS A 133 -1.21 -1.94 -26.25
CA LYS A 133 -2.58 -2.27 -25.85
C LYS A 133 -2.67 -2.92 -24.46
N GLY A 134 -1.56 -3.31 -23.85
CA GLY A 134 -1.56 -4.05 -22.59
C GLY A 134 -1.81 -5.56 -22.73
N GLU A 135 -1.74 -6.09 -23.93
CA GLU A 135 -1.86 -7.53 -24.22
C GLU A 135 -0.58 -8.31 -23.85
N ILE A 136 0.56 -7.61 -23.79
CA ILE A 136 1.84 -8.10 -23.28
C ILE A 136 2.17 -7.35 -21.99
N GLU A 137 2.45 -8.08 -20.91
CA GLU A 137 2.91 -7.49 -19.66
C GLU A 137 4.32 -6.90 -19.82
N ALA A 138 4.62 -5.84 -19.05
CA ALA A 138 5.92 -5.14 -19.17
C ALA A 138 7.10 -6.06 -18.90
N ASP A 139 6.97 -6.96 -17.92
CA ASP A 139 8.01 -7.91 -17.52
C ASP A 139 8.30 -8.96 -18.60
N ASN A 140 7.32 -9.22 -19.48
CA ASN A 140 7.42 -10.24 -20.53
C ASN A 140 7.89 -9.66 -21.87
N LEU A 141 8.01 -8.34 -22.01
CA LEU A 141 8.33 -7.72 -23.33
C LEU A 141 9.64 -8.22 -23.91
N VAL A 142 10.68 -8.39 -23.10
CA VAL A 142 12.00 -8.88 -23.55
C VAL A 142 11.87 -10.33 -24.04
N GLU A 143 11.20 -11.19 -23.27
CA GLU A 143 10.98 -12.60 -23.61
C GLU A 143 10.16 -12.75 -24.89
N GLU A 144 9.12 -11.97 -25.08
CA GLU A 144 8.28 -11.93 -26.28
C GLU A 144 9.10 -11.51 -27.53
N LEU A 145 10.01 -10.55 -27.39
CA LEU A 145 10.93 -10.16 -28.46
C LEU A 145 11.89 -11.29 -28.81
N ILE A 146 12.46 -11.96 -27.81
CA ILE A 146 13.38 -13.10 -28.02
C ILE A 146 12.67 -14.20 -28.78
N ASN A 147 11.50 -14.61 -28.32
CA ASN A 147 10.75 -15.73 -28.89
C ASN A 147 10.24 -15.45 -30.31
N ALA A 148 9.71 -14.26 -30.56
CA ALA A 148 9.09 -13.95 -31.84
C ALA A 148 10.09 -13.53 -32.96
N LEU A 149 11.27 -13.07 -32.57
CA LEU A 149 12.31 -12.63 -33.51
C LEU A 149 13.48 -13.60 -33.60
N ASP A 150 13.47 -14.67 -32.79
CA ASP A 150 14.57 -15.65 -32.66
C ASP A 150 15.94 -14.96 -32.41
N ILE A 151 15.97 -14.09 -31.40
CA ILE A 151 17.13 -13.28 -31.05
C ILE A 151 17.60 -13.56 -29.62
N THR A 152 18.81 -13.13 -29.31
CA THR A 152 19.36 -13.25 -27.96
C THR A 152 18.82 -12.18 -27.02
N ASP A 153 18.88 -12.42 -25.70
CA ASP A 153 18.56 -11.45 -24.63
C ASP A 153 19.31 -10.11 -24.83
N ARG A 154 20.61 -10.19 -25.17
CA ARG A 154 21.41 -9.01 -25.45
C ARG A 154 20.85 -8.19 -26.62
N GLN A 155 20.49 -8.86 -27.73
CA GLN A 155 19.90 -8.20 -28.89
C GLN A 155 18.55 -7.58 -28.60
N ALA A 156 17.69 -8.25 -27.80
CA ALA A 156 16.41 -7.71 -27.39
C ALA A 156 16.58 -6.46 -26.51
N THR A 157 17.50 -6.50 -25.54
CA THR A 157 17.82 -5.34 -24.69
C THR A 157 18.39 -4.19 -25.51
N GLU A 158 19.27 -4.48 -26.47
CA GLU A 158 19.86 -3.48 -27.34
C GLU A 158 18.83 -2.85 -28.30
N LEU A 159 17.86 -3.62 -28.80
CA LEU A 159 16.72 -3.12 -29.55
C LEU A 159 15.91 -2.10 -28.72
N LEU A 160 15.57 -2.45 -27.48
CA LEU A 160 14.76 -1.59 -26.63
C LEU A 160 15.48 -0.28 -26.28
N SER A 161 16.75 -0.34 -25.95
CA SER A 161 17.52 0.84 -25.52
C SER A 161 17.96 1.74 -26.67
N ARG A 162 18.37 1.18 -27.83
CA ARG A 162 18.96 1.98 -28.91
C ARG A 162 17.99 2.34 -30.04
N VAL A 163 17.01 1.48 -30.31
CA VAL A 163 16.08 1.68 -31.44
C VAL A 163 14.79 2.37 -31.01
N PHE A 164 14.40 2.20 -29.74
CA PHE A 164 13.13 2.73 -29.22
C PHE A 164 13.33 3.76 -28.10
N PRO A 165 13.90 4.94 -28.41
CA PRO A 165 14.12 5.99 -27.41
C PRO A 165 12.84 6.51 -26.76
N GLU A 166 11.66 6.17 -27.30
CA GLU A 166 10.37 6.46 -26.71
C GLU A 166 10.23 5.83 -25.33
N LEU A 167 10.82 4.64 -25.12
CA LEU A 167 10.80 3.96 -23.83
C LEU A 167 11.59 4.71 -22.75
N GLU A 168 12.75 5.26 -23.10
CA GLU A 168 13.55 6.07 -22.17
C GLU A 168 12.92 7.44 -21.87
N LYS A 169 12.11 7.95 -22.80
CA LYS A 169 11.47 9.26 -22.68
C LYS A 169 10.15 9.23 -21.94
N MET A 170 9.67 8.04 -21.51
CA MET A 170 8.46 7.95 -20.71
C MET A 170 8.58 8.80 -19.44
N ARG A 171 7.49 9.48 -19.09
CA ARG A 171 7.40 10.28 -17.87
C ARG A 171 6.18 9.85 -17.08
N PRO A 172 6.31 9.74 -15.76
CA PRO A 172 5.16 9.48 -14.91
C PRO A 172 4.10 10.56 -15.06
N LEU A 173 2.86 10.14 -15.26
CA LEU A 173 1.69 11.01 -15.28
C LEU A 173 0.87 10.77 -14.01
N PRO A 174 0.40 11.85 -13.33
CA PRO A 174 -0.49 11.70 -12.19
C PRO A 174 -1.76 10.93 -12.58
N SER A 175 -2.19 10.02 -11.72
CA SER A 175 -3.48 9.36 -11.84
C SER A 175 -4.44 9.89 -10.76
N ASN A 176 -5.71 9.49 -10.82
CA ASN A 176 -6.69 9.74 -9.77
C ASN A 176 -6.66 8.68 -8.66
N LYS A 177 -5.65 7.79 -8.67
CA LYS A 177 -5.47 6.74 -7.67
C LYS A 177 -4.59 7.24 -6.54
N THR A 178 -4.99 6.94 -5.32
CA THR A 178 -4.28 7.32 -4.09
C THR A 178 -4.02 6.11 -3.22
N LEU A 179 -2.97 6.17 -2.40
CA LEU A 179 -2.82 5.24 -1.29
C LEU A 179 -3.75 5.64 -0.15
N ARG A 180 -4.36 4.66 0.52
CA ARG A 180 -5.23 4.91 1.68
C ARG A 180 -4.49 5.66 2.77
N SER A 181 -4.98 6.84 3.16
CA SER A 181 -4.43 7.63 4.28
C SER A 181 -5.03 7.25 5.63
N HIS A 182 -6.17 6.53 5.62
CA HIS A 182 -6.88 6.01 6.78
C HIS A 182 -7.46 4.64 6.45
N MET A 183 -7.51 3.75 7.43
CA MET A 183 -8.23 2.48 7.30
C MET A 183 -9.75 2.71 7.26
N THR A 184 -10.23 3.71 7.99
CA THR A 184 -11.64 4.11 8.10
C THR A 184 -12.31 4.30 6.74
N GLY A 185 -11.65 5.01 5.82
CA GLY A 185 -12.21 5.32 4.49
C GLY A 185 -12.38 4.12 3.56
N THR A 186 -11.73 3.01 3.86
CA THR A 186 -11.77 1.81 3.00
C THR A 186 -13.00 0.93 3.26
N TRP A 187 -13.63 1.07 4.42
CA TRP A 187 -14.79 0.27 4.82
C TRP A 187 -16.03 0.50 3.98
N PHE A 188 -16.19 1.69 3.42
CA PHE A 188 -17.39 2.01 2.65
C PHE A 188 -17.60 1.05 1.48
N HIS A 189 -16.56 0.69 0.73
CA HIS A 189 -16.66 -0.27 -0.36
C HIS A 189 -17.02 -1.67 0.13
N THR A 190 -16.37 -2.13 1.19
CA THR A 190 -16.61 -3.46 1.77
C THR A 190 -18.05 -3.59 2.26
N LEU A 191 -18.51 -2.61 3.06
CA LEU A 191 -19.85 -2.63 3.64
C LEU A 191 -20.93 -2.50 2.56
N ALA A 192 -20.75 -1.65 1.55
CA ALA A 192 -21.67 -1.54 0.42
C ALA A 192 -21.83 -2.87 -0.34
N ALA A 193 -20.73 -3.61 -0.51
CA ALA A 193 -20.75 -4.88 -1.24
C ALA A 193 -21.44 -6.02 -0.49
N ILE A 194 -21.42 -6.00 0.87
CA ILE A 194 -21.89 -7.13 1.67
C ILE A 194 -23.24 -6.91 2.34
N GLN A 195 -23.71 -5.67 2.53
CA GLN A 195 -24.88 -5.32 3.35
C GLN A 195 -26.15 -6.12 3.03
N ASP A 196 -26.39 -6.43 1.76
CA ASP A 196 -27.59 -7.15 1.33
C ASP A 196 -27.46 -8.69 1.44
N LYS A 197 -26.29 -9.21 1.79
CA LYS A 197 -25.99 -10.65 1.89
C LYS A 197 -25.54 -11.11 3.28
N ALA A 198 -25.07 -10.18 4.09
CA ALA A 198 -24.52 -10.48 5.42
C ALA A 198 -25.63 -10.73 6.45
N LYS A 199 -25.30 -11.52 7.48
CA LYS A 199 -26.10 -11.61 8.68
C LYS A 199 -25.71 -10.50 9.63
N PHE A 200 -26.69 -9.85 10.25
CA PHE A 200 -26.49 -8.79 11.24
C PHE A 200 -26.37 -9.37 12.66
N PRO A 201 -25.58 -8.75 13.57
CA PRO A 201 -24.69 -7.62 13.28
C PRO A 201 -23.50 -8.03 12.39
N VAL A 202 -23.07 -7.15 11.49
CA VAL A 202 -21.83 -7.31 10.74
C VAL A 202 -20.71 -6.69 11.56
N ALA A 203 -19.78 -7.50 12.05
CA ALA A 203 -18.63 -7.07 12.82
C ALA A 203 -17.34 -7.48 12.11
N LEU A 204 -16.61 -6.50 11.56
CA LEU A 204 -15.42 -6.75 10.74
C LEU A 204 -14.22 -5.99 11.27
N PHE A 205 -13.03 -6.52 11.01
CA PHE A 205 -11.78 -5.81 11.25
C PHE A 205 -10.77 -5.97 10.11
N SER A 206 -9.84 -5.03 10.05
CA SER A 206 -8.65 -5.10 9.19
C SER A 206 -7.46 -4.50 9.93
N VAL A 207 -6.30 -5.15 9.86
CA VAL A 207 -5.05 -4.65 10.43
C VAL A 207 -4.04 -4.46 9.30
N GLY A 208 -3.61 -3.22 9.07
CA GLY A 208 -2.71 -2.96 7.95
C GLY A 208 -2.13 -1.55 7.92
N PRO A 209 -1.27 -1.28 6.93
CA PRO A 209 -0.64 0.02 6.78
C PRO A 209 -1.60 1.07 6.25
N ARG A 210 -1.39 2.30 6.65
CA ARG A 210 -1.93 3.54 6.08
C ARG A 210 -0.79 4.46 5.71
N TYR A 211 -0.98 5.31 4.71
CA TYR A 211 0.07 6.10 4.09
C TYR A 211 -0.29 7.58 4.16
N ARG A 212 0.60 8.39 4.71
CA ARG A 212 0.39 9.84 4.82
C ARG A 212 1.59 10.59 4.29
N ASN A 213 1.36 11.56 3.43
CA ASN A 213 2.39 12.47 2.94
C ASN A 213 2.72 13.51 4.02
N GLU A 214 3.37 13.05 5.09
CA GLU A 214 3.78 13.93 6.18
C GLU A 214 4.90 14.87 5.70
N GLN A 215 4.83 16.13 6.09
CA GLN A 215 5.82 17.14 5.74
C GLN A 215 7.19 16.87 6.37
N ARG A 216 7.22 16.12 7.48
CA ARG A 216 8.43 15.68 8.18
C ARG A 216 8.19 14.34 8.87
N GLU A 217 9.26 13.58 9.05
CA GLU A 217 9.28 12.36 9.85
C GLU A 217 10.05 12.63 11.14
N ASP A 218 9.46 12.24 12.25
CA ASP A 218 10.07 12.35 13.59
C ASP A 218 9.65 11.16 14.47
N ALA A 219 9.97 11.19 15.76
CA ALA A 219 9.65 10.12 16.70
C ALA A 219 8.14 9.78 16.82
N HIS A 220 7.25 10.62 16.31
CA HIS A 220 5.79 10.48 16.41
C HIS A 220 5.07 10.51 15.05
N HIS A 221 5.77 10.91 13.99
CA HIS A 221 5.23 11.06 12.64
C HIS A 221 5.98 10.20 11.65
N LEU A 222 5.31 9.18 11.12
CA LEU A 222 5.80 8.33 10.06
C LEU A 222 4.92 8.52 8.80
N ARG A 223 5.51 8.31 7.63
CA ARG A 223 4.76 8.27 6.38
C ARG A 223 3.95 6.99 6.22
N ILE A 224 4.34 5.94 6.91
CA ILE A 224 3.64 4.66 6.95
C ILE A 224 3.35 4.33 8.41
N HIS A 225 2.06 4.19 8.74
CA HIS A 225 1.59 3.75 10.03
C HIS A 225 0.74 2.50 9.88
N HIS A 226 0.65 1.67 10.90
CA HIS A 226 -0.27 0.56 10.97
C HIS A 226 -1.45 0.90 11.88
N SER A 227 -2.63 0.45 11.49
CA SER A 227 -3.83 0.59 12.31
C SER A 227 -4.59 -0.73 12.34
N ALA A 228 -5.14 -1.06 13.51
CA ALA A 228 -6.24 -2.00 13.62
C ALA A 228 -7.53 -1.19 13.53
N SER A 229 -8.34 -1.47 12.52
CA SER A 229 -9.62 -0.78 12.32
C SER A 229 -10.74 -1.78 12.35
N ILE A 230 -11.80 -1.45 13.09
CA ILE A 230 -13.02 -2.26 13.19
C ILE A 230 -14.20 -1.48 12.66
N VAL A 231 -15.22 -2.19 12.18
CA VAL A 231 -16.54 -1.66 11.91
C VAL A 231 -17.61 -2.61 12.44
N ILE A 232 -18.71 -2.01 12.93
CA ILE A 232 -19.92 -2.75 13.27
C ILE A 232 -21.06 -2.09 12.54
N MET A 233 -21.75 -2.84 11.67
CA MET A 233 -22.94 -2.39 10.95
C MET A 233 -24.15 -3.15 11.48
N ASP A 234 -25.10 -2.43 12.03
CA ASP A 234 -26.36 -2.97 12.57
C ASP A 234 -27.41 -1.86 12.70
N ALA A 235 -28.69 -2.20 12.59
CA ALA A 235 -29.76 -1.23 12.74
C ALA A 235 -29.80 -0.56 14.14
N ASN A 236 -29.28 -1.23 15.16
CA ASN A 236 -29.33 -0.80 16.56
C ASN A 236 -27.96 -0.37 17.12
N ILE A 237 -26.91 -0.36 16.32
CA ILE A 237 -25.59 0.06 16.82
C ILE A 237 -25.59 1.53 17.21
N SER A 238 -25.05 1.83 18.37
CA SER A 238 -24.92 3.19 18.91
C SER A 238 -23.48 3.52 19.25
N LEU A 239 -23.20 4.80 19.42
CA LEU A 239 -21.89 5.27 19.88
C LEU A 239 -21.53 4.68 21.26
N SER A 240 -22.52 4.56 22.17
CA SER A 240 -22.30 3.97 23.49
C SER A 240 -21.88 2.51 23.41
N ALA A 241 -22.60 1.69 22.63
CA ALA A 241 -22.25 0.29 22.43
C ALA A 241 -20.86 0.13 21.78
N GLY A 242 -20.56 0.95 20.77
CA GLY A 242 -19.24 0.95 20.14
C GLY A 242 -18.10 1.37 21.07
N ARG A 243 -18.36 2.33 21.97
CA ARG A 243 -17.44 2.72 23.03
C ARG A 243 -17.13 1.57 23.99
N GLU A 244 -18.13 0.87 24.50
CA GLU A 244 -17.96 -0.28 25.40
C GLU A 244 -17.11 -1.39 24.74
N ILE A 245 -17.37 -1.68 23.47
CA ILE A 245 -16.59 -2.64 22.68
C ILE A 245 -15.13 -2.18 22.54
N THR A 246 -14.90 -0.90 22.27
CA THR A 246 -13.54 -0.34 22.16
C THR A 246 -12.79 -0.42 23.49
N GLU A 247 -13.45 -0.12 24.59
CA GLU A 247 -12.87 -0.28 25.93
C GLU A 247 -12.50 -1.74 26.21
N GLU A 248 -13.36 -2.69 25.81
CA GLU A 248 -13.06 -4.11 25.98
C GLU A 248 -11.86 -4.54 25.12
N ILE A 249 -11.77 -4.09 23.88
CA ILE A 249 -10.59 -4.32 23.03
C ILE A 249 -9.31 -3.82 23.73
N LEU A 250 -9.32 -2.63 24.31
CA LEU A 250 -8.17 -2.08 25.01
C LEU A 250 -7.83 -2.84 26.30
N ARG A 251 -8.85 -3.35 27.02
CA ARG A 251 -8.63 -4.24 28.18
C ARG A 251 -7.93 -5.55 27.78
N GLN A 252 -8.24 -6.09 26.60
CA GLN A 252 -7.58 -7.29 26.09
C GLN A 252 -6.09 -7.05 25.75
N TYR A 253 -5.68 -5.81 25.47
CA TYR A 253 -4.25 -5.44 25.37
C TYR A 253 -3.59 -5.32 26.75
N GLY A 254 -4.37 -5.19 27.83
CA GLY A 254 -3.90 -5.04 29.21
C GLY A 254 -4.04 -3.61 29.76
N PHE A 255 -4.82 -2.74 29.09
CA PHE A 255 -5.03 -1.37 29.55
C PHE A 255 -6.31 -1.28 30.43
N SER A 256 -6.18 -0.61 31.55
CA SER A 256 -7.30 -0.41 32.49
C SER A 256 -7.65 1.08 32.71
N ASP A 257 -6.68 1.97 32.53
CA ASP A 257 -6.87 3.40 32.73
C ASP A 257 -7.12 4.07 31.35
N ILE A 258 -8.41 4.09 30.96
CA ILE A 258 -8.89 4.51 29.66
C ILE A 258 -9.75 5.75 29.83
N LYS A 259 -9.53 6.78 29.03
CA LYS A 259 -10.32 8.00 28.98
C LYS A 259 -10.84 8.19 27.55
N ILE A 260 -12.13 8.54 27.43
CA ILE A 260 -12.76 8.80 26.13
C ILE A 260 -13.38 10.19 26.16
N GLU A 261 -13.03 11.02 25.19
CA GLU A 261 -13.48 12.40 25.07
C GLU A 261 -14.09 12.67 23.69
N THR A 262 -15.16 13.46 23.66
CA THR A 262 -15.75 13.89 22.38
C THR A 262 -14.82 14.89 21.68
N LYS A 263 -14.51 14.64 20.42
CA LYS A 263 -13.66 15.49 19.62
C LYS A 263 -14.36 16.80 19.29
N MET A 264 -13.67 17.92 19.50
CA MET A 264 -14.24 19.25 19.25
C MET A 264 -14.56 19.50 17.77
N ALA A 265 -13.69 19.04 16.88
CA ALA A 265 -13.86 19.16 15.43
C ALA A 265 -14.07 17.77 14.82
N THR A 266 -15.32 17.41 14.57
CA THR A 266 -15.69 16.11 13.99
C THR A 266 -15.24 16.00 12.54
N SER A 267 -14.56 14.92 12.20
CA SER A 267 -14.23 14.56 10.82
C SER A 267 -15.50 14.29 10.00
N LYS A 268 -15.62 14.82 8.79
CA LYS A 268 -16.90 14.82 8.06
C LYS A 268 -17.47 13.45 7.71
N TYR A 269 -16.66 12.41 7.69
CA TYR A 269 -17.16 11.05 7.52
C TYR A 269 -17.82 10.47 8.79
N TYR A 270 -17.64 11.11 9.97
CA TYR A 270 -18.43 10.83 11.15
C TYR A 270 -19.62 11.78 11.25
N ALA A 271 -20.66 11.37 11.97
CA ALA A 271 -21.79 12.23 12.27
C ALA A 271 -21.41 13.34 13.26
N PRO A 272 -21.95 14.56 13.14
CA PRO A 272 -21.61 15.66 14.02
C PRO A 272 -21.75 15.32 15.52
N GLY A 273 -20.67 15.55 16.29
CA GLY A 273 -20.64 15.23 17.71
C GLY A 273 -20.56 13.74 18.07
N GLN A 274 -20.38 12.87 17.07
CA GLN A 274 -20.32 11.41 17.24
C GLN A 274 -18.90 10.86 17.02
N GLU A 275 -17.88 11.72 17.03
CA GLU A 275 -16.47 11.32 17.02
C GLU A 275 -15.86 11.49 18.39
N GLN A 276 -15.13 10.49 18.86
CA GLN A 276 -14.45 10.49 20.16
C GLN A 276 -13.00 10.05 20.01
N GLU A 277 -12.14 10.65 20.81
CA GLU A 277 -10.74 10.28 20.95
C GLU A 277 -10.57 9.41 22.20
N VAL A 278 -9.78 8.36 22.09
CA VAL A 278 -9.52 7.40 23.16
C VAL A 278 -8.09 7.52 23.62
N PHE A 279 -7.91 7.74 24.91
CA PHE A 279 -6.62 7.94 25.54
C PHE A 279 -6.33 6.84 26.57
N ILE A 280 -5.06 6.50 26.68
CA ILE A 280 -4.53 5.61 27.72
C ILE A 280 -3.55 6.42 28.57
N ASN A 281 -3.64 6.25 29.91
CA ASN A 281 -2.66 6.82 30.82
C ASN A 281 -1.36 6.01 30.76
N HIS A 282 -0.28 6.65 30.33
CA HIS A 282 1.05 6.09 30.35
C HIS A 282 1.99 6.97 31.14
N LYS A 283 2.44 6.50 32.31
CA LYS A 283 3.37 7.23 33.20
C LYS A 283 2.86 8.64 33.56
N GLY A 284 1.56 8.77 33.82
CA GLY A 284 0.91 10.03 34.18
C GLY A 284 0.60 10.98 33.02
N LYS A 285 0.80 10.55 31.75
CA LYS A 285 0.42 11.30 30.55
C LYS A 285 -0.66 10.55 29.79
N TRP A 286 -1.67 11.28 29.32
CA TRP A 286 -2.71 10.76 28.46
C TRP A 286 -2.21 10.74 27.02
N LEU A 287 -2.12 9.56 26.43
CA LEU A 287 -1.71 9.34 25.03
C LEU A 287 -2.93 8.87 24.25
N GLU A 288 -3.27 9.58 23.20
CA GLU A 288 -4.30 9.18 22.25
C GLU A 288 -3.86 7.92 21.50
N VAL A 289 -4.72 6.89 21.54
CA VAL A 289 -4.43 5.59 20.90
C VAL A 289 -5.45 5.20 19.85
N ALA A 290 -6.65 5.80 19.86
CA ALA A 290 -7.69 5.50 18.89
C ALA A 290 -8.62 6.70 18.67
N ASP A 291 -9.21 6.73 17.48
CA ASP A 291 -10.39 7.50 17.12
C ASP A 291 -11.56 6.54 16.92
N ILE A 292 -12.73 6.88 17.45
CA ILE A 292 -13.98 6.10 17.33
C ILE A 292 -15.15 6.99 16.93
N GLY A 293 -16.17 6.42 16.28
CA GLY A 293 -17.37 7.19 15.97
C GLY A 293 -18.41 6.48 15.12
N MET A 294 -19.56 7.14 15.00
CA MET A 294 -20.63 6.72 14.10
C MET A 294 -20.43 7.38 12.75
N TYR A 295 -20.44 6.60 11.67
CA TYR A 295 -20.33 7.18 10.32
C TYR A 295 -21.49 8.12 10.01
N SER A 296 -21.18 9.20 9.32
CA SER A 296 -22.16 10.16 8.83
C SER A 296 -23.17 9.48 7.89
N PRO A 297 -24.47 9.62 8.09
CA PRO A 297 -25.48 9.15 7.14
C PRO A 297 -25.26 9.70 5.72
N VAL A 298 -24.73 10.91 5.58
CA VAL A 298 -24.39 11.50 4.28
C VAL A 298 -23.28 10.69 3.59
N SER A 299 -22.20 10.37 4.32
CA SER A 299 -21.10 9.56 3.79
C SER A 299 -21.59 8.14 3.45
N LEU A 300 -22.37 7.51 4.32
CA LEU A 300 -22.98 6.20 4.08
C LEU A 300 -23.83 6.21 2.81
N ALA A 301 -24.70 7.21 2.65
CA ALA A 301 -25.56 7.36 1.47
C ALA A 301 -24.79 7.54 0.16
N ASN A 302 -23.66 8.29 0.19
CA ASN A 302 -22.78 8.47 -0.97
C ASN A 302 -22.14 7.17 -1.48
N PHE A 303 -22.08 6.13 -0.63
CA PHE A 303 -21.64 4.79 -0.98
C PHE A 303 -22.79 3.75 -1.06
N GLY A 304 -24.04 4.19 -0.89
CA GLY A 304 -25.22 3.33 -0.96
C GLY A 304 -25.40 2.41 0.24
N ILE A 305 -24.82 2.73 1.41
CA ILE A 305 -24.96 1.95 2.65
C ILE A 305 -26.22 2.41 3.39
N LYS A 306 -27.07 1.44 3.75
CA LYS A 306 -28.44 1.67 4.28
C LYS A 306 -28.53 1.62 5.81
N TYR A 307 -27.48 1.13 6.48
CA TYR A 307 -27.49 0.85 7.91
C TYR A 307 -26.52 1.73 8.67
N PRO A 308 -26.79 2.03 9.95
CA PRO A 308 -25.83 2.68 10.83
C PRO A 308 -24.54 1.87 10.95
N VAL A 309 -23.41 2.57 11.05
CA VAL A 309 -22.08 1.95 11.16
C VAL A 309 -21.30 2.66 12.27
N PHE A 310 -20.82 1.89 13.22
CA PHE A 310 -19.78 2.30 14.16
C PHE A 310 -18.41 1.91 13.61
N ASN A 311 -17.42 2.75 13.84
CA ASN A 311 -16.01 2.49 13.47
C ASN A 311 -15.09 2.84 14.64
N ALA A 312 -14.03 2.05 14.80
CA ALA A 312 -12.88 2.42 15.62
C ALA A 312 -11.58 2.17 14.85
N GLY A 313 -10.60 3.06 15.04
CA GLY A 313 -9.27 2.96 14.45
C GLY A 313 -8.19 3.11 15.51
N LEU A 314 -7.47 2.02 15.83
CA LEU A 314 -6.40 1.98 16.83
C LEU A 314 -5.04 2.12 16.14
N GLY A 315 -4.18 3.01 16.64
CA GLY A 315 -2.81 3.20 16.14
C GLY A 315 -1.86 2.16 16.72
N ILE A 316 -1.38 1.22 15.91
CA ILE A 316 -0.53 0.10 16.37
C ILE A 316 0.81 0.60 16.89
N GLU A 317 1.46 1.56 16.24
CA GLU A 317 2.73 2.12 16.71
C GLU A 317 2.57 2.82 18.05
N ARG A 318 1.46 3.53 18.31
CA ARG A 318 1.20 4.15 19.60
C ARG A 318 0.97 3.12 20.70
N LEU A 319 0.25 2.04 20.40
CA LEU A 319 0.12 0.91 21.33
C LEU A 319 1.48 0.24 21.59
N ALA A 320 2.34 0.11 20.54
CA ALA A 320 3.68 -0.44 20.70
C ALA A 320 4.56 0.43 21.60
N MET A 321 4.51 1.76 21.46
CA MET A 321 5.25 2.68 22.34
C MET A 321 4.90 2.44 23.82
N ILE A 322 3.60 2.30 24.11
CA ILE A 322 3.14 2.11 25.48
C ILE A 322 3.51 0.71 26.01
N LEU A 323 3.22 -0.34 25.23
CA LEU A 323 3.40 -1.73 25.65
C LEU A 323 4.87 -2.14 25.79
N TYR A 324 5.74 -1.60 24.94
CA TYR A 324 7.15 -1.97 24.88
C TYR A 324 8.08 -0.88 25.43
N GLY A 325 7.54 0.27 25.87
CA GLY A 325 8.33 1.38 26.40
C GLY A 325 9.24 2.03 25.34
N ILE A 326 8.77 2.14 24.08
CA ILE A 326 9.51 2.70 22.97
C ILE A 326 9.21 4.19 22.87
N ASP A 327 10.24 5.03 22.84
CA ASP A 327 10.07 6.49 22.75
C ASP A 327 10.15 7.02 21.30
N ASP A 328 10.57 6.19 20.35
CA ASP A 328 10.71 6.55 18.94
C ASP A 328 10.14 5.42 18.06
N VAL A 329 9.17 5.75 17.21
CA VAL A 329 8.46 4.78 16.34
C VAL A 329 9.18 4.46 15.02
N ARG A 330 10.32 5.11 14.75
CA ARG A 330 11.13 4.90 13.53
C ARG A 330 11.89 3.59 13.54
#